data_514ca37e87fe70ee909c0bac4a066abd
#
_entry.id   514ca37e87fe70ee909c0bac4a066abd
#
_cell.length_a   1.000
_cell.length_b   1.000
_cell.length_c   1.000
_cell.angle_alpha   90.00
_cell.angle_beta   90.00
_cell.angle_gamma   90.00
#
_symmetry.space_group_name_H-M   'P 1'
#
loop_
_entity.id
_entity.type
_entity.pdbx_description
1 polymer ?
#
loop_
_entity_poly.entity_id
_entity_poly.type
_entity_poly.pdbx_seq_one_letter_code
_entity_poly.pdbx_strand_id
1 'polypeptide(L)'
;MRKFCLLLILSLALPVFCLLQAVEPPKKEIRAVWLTTVYGLDWPHKPATTEAGRKAQQQALLDILDRLQEANFNMVFIQARLRGDVMYRSAIEPVSKTFSGKYGELPGYDPLAFV
;
A
#
# COMPACT_ATOMS: atom_id res chain seq x y z
N MET A 1 48.15 -34.19 23.85
CA MET A 1 46.98 -34.41 22.95
C MET A 1 45.73 -33.67 23.40
N ARG A 2 45.28 -33.71 24.67
CA ARG A 2 44.05 -32.99 25.11
C ARG A 2 44.07 -31.45 24.92
N LYS A 3 45.24 -30.80 25.10
CA LYS A 3 45.38 -29.33 24.94
C LYS A 3 45.33 -28.90 23.49
N PHE A 4 45.78 -29.75 22.54
CA PHE A 4 45.73 -29.47 21.10
C PHE A 4 44.30 -29.57 20.55
N CYS A 5 43.51 -30.54 21.03
CA CYS A 5 42.08 -30.66 20.67
C CYS A 5 41.26 -29.47 21.14
N LEU A 6 41.53 -28.91 22.34
CA LEU A 6 40.81 -27.76 22.87
C LEU A 6 41.04 -26.48 22.04
N LEU A 7 42.30 -26.28 21.58
CA LEU A 7 42.67 -25.15 20.71
C LEU A 7 42.03 -25.25 19.31
N LEU A 8 41.89 -26.46 18.77
CA LEU A 8 41.28 -26.69 17.48
C LEU A 8 39.74 -26.44 17.54
N ILE A 9 39.11 -26.84 18.59
CA ILE A 9 37.67 -26.60 18.82
C ILE A 9 37.41 -25.10 19.00
N LEU A 10 38.26 -24.40 19.73
CA LEU A 10 38.11 -22.96 19.95
C LEU A 10 38.33 -22.14 18.66
N SER A 11 39.27 -22.60 17.76
CA SER A 11 39.52 -21.94 16.48
C SER A 11 38.39 -22.14 15.45
N LEU A 12 37.63 -23.24 15.53
CA LEU A 12 36.46 -23.50 14.69
C LEU A 12 35.21 -22.76 15.18
N ALA A 13 35.13 -22.45 16.47
CA ALA A 13 33.96 -21.74 17.03
C ALA A 13 33.92 -20.24 16.69
N LEU A 14 35.08 -19.61 16.51
CA LEU A 14 35.16 -18.19 16.19
C LEU A 14 34.49 -17.80 14.83
N PRO A 15 34.73 -18.51 13.71
CA PRO A 15 34.10 -18.14 12.44
C PRO A 15 32.60 -18.41 12.41
N VAL A 16 32.08 -19.37 13.18
CA VAL A 16 30.66 -19.66 13.29
C VAL A 16 29.92 -18.54 14.05
N PHE A 17 30.55 -17.93 15.05
CA PHE A 17 29.97 -16.82 15.79
C PHE A 17 29.88 -15.54 14.94
N CYS A 18 30.81 -15.36 14.01
CA CYS A 18 30.82 -14.20 13.09
C CYS A 18 29.73 -14.31 12.00
N LEU A 19 29.27 -15.52 11.66
CA LEU A 19 28.21 -15.75 10.69
C LEU A 19 26.79 -15.58 11.26
N LEU A 20 26.66 -15.46 12.58
CA LEU A 20 25.41 -15.28 13.30
C LEU A 20 25.09 -13.80 13.60
N GLN A 21 25.82 -12.87 13.04
CA GLN A 21 25.41 -11.46 13.08
C GLN A 21 24.22 -11.33 12.13
N ALA A 22 23.02 -11.45 12.68
CA ALA A 22 21.78 -11.09 11.98
C ALA A 22 21.95 -9.63 11.52
N VAL A 23 21.89 -9.42 10.21
CA VAL A 23 21.83 -8.07 9.66
C VAL A 23 20.58 -7.44 10.27
N GLU A 24 20.75 -6.47 11.17
CA GLU A 24 19.60 -5.74 11.69
C GLU A 24 18.85 -5.12 10.52
N PRO A 25 17.53 -5.36 10.42
CA PRO A 25 16.75 -4.74 9.37
C PRO A 25 16.83 -3.21 9.52
N PRO A 26 16.82 -2.46 8.43
CA PRO A 26 16.92 -1.01 8.49
C PRO A 26 15.83 -0.46 9.41
N LYS A 27 16.20 0.44 10.35
CA LYS A 27 15.31 1.02 11.35
C LYS A 27 14.11 1.78 10.76
N LYS A 28 14.16 2.10 9.45
CA LYS A 28 13.11 2.76 8.67
C LYS A 28 13.02 2.10 7.30
N GLU A 29 12.25 1.05 7.21
CA GLU A 29 11.92 0.40 5.95
C GLU A 29 10.59 0.97 5.43
N ILE A 30 10.55 1.33 4.14
CA ILE A 30 9.31 1.69 3.44
C ILE A 30 8.80 0.43 2.76
N ARG A 31 7.64 -0.02 3.19
CA ARG A 31 6.86 -1.09 2.54
C ARG A 31 5.62 -0.45 1.92
N ALA A 32 5.73 -0.16 0.64
CA ALA A 32 4.73 0.58 -0.10
C ALA A 32 3.97 -0.32 -1.08
N VAL A 33 2.70 0.04 -1.33
CA VAL A 33 1.88 -0.56 -2.38
C VAL A 33 1.34 0.54 -3.30
N TRP A 34 1.22 0.23 -4.58
CA TRP A 34 0.53 1.07 -5.55
C TRP A 34 -0.93 0.64 -5.63
N LEU A 35 -1.85 1.58 -5.36
CA LEU A 35 -3.29 1.39 -5.49
C LEU A 35 -3.77 2.07 -6.76
N THR A 36 -4.19 1.30 -7.76
CA THR A 36 -4.65 1.84 -9.02
C THR A 36 -6.15 2.11 -9.02
N THR A 37 -6.56 3.23 -9.62
CA THR A 37 -7.97 3.61 -9.75
C THR A 37 -8.48 3.47 -11.18
N VAL A 38 -7.58 3.28 -12.16
CA VAL A 38 -7.97 3.11 -13.57
C VAL A 38 -8.89 1.90 -13.72
N TYR A 39 -10.00 2.07 -14.40
CA TYR A 39 -11.06 1.05 -14.60
C TYR A 39 -11.64 0.44 -13.31
N GLY A 40 -11.30 0.98 -12.15
CA GLY A 40 -11.71 0.42 -10.87
C GLY A 40 -11.05 -0.92 -10.53
N LEU A 41 -9.80 -1.13 -11.00
CA LEU A 41 -9.07 -2.39 -10.80
C LEU A 41 -8.85 -2.70 -9.32
N ASP A 42 -8.27 -1.76 -8.57
CA ASP A 42 -8.09 -1.92 -7.14
C ASP A 42 -9.17 -1.18 -6.34
N TRP A 43 -9.48 0.07 -6.74
CA TRP A 43 -10.52 0.89 -6.13
C TRP A 43 -10.89 2.09 -7.04
N PRO A 44 -12.19 2.46 -7.10
CA PRO A 44 -13.36 1.73 -6.63
C PRO A 44 -13.81 0.68 -7.66
N HIS A 45 -14.20 -0.49 -7.20
CA HIS A 45 -14.67 -1.55 -8.11
C HIS A 45 -16.01 -1.23 -8.78
N LYS A 46 -16.82 -0.34 -8.16
CA LYS A 46 -18.12 0.09 -8.68
C LYS A 46 -18.30 1.58 -8.49
N PRO A 47 -18.93 2.28 -9.44
CA PRO A 47 -19.27 3.69 -9.28
C PRO A 47 -20.35 3.87 -8.22
N ALA A 48 -20.26 4.96 -7.46
CA ALA A 48 -21.23 5.30 -6.43
C ALA A 48 -22.32 6.21 -7.01
N THR A 49 -23.49 5.66 -7.29
CA THR A 49 -24.65 6.37 -7.84
C THR A 49 -25.71 6.68 -6.79
N THR A 50 -25.61 6.10 -5.59
CA THR A 50 -26.54 6.25 -4.47
C THR A 50 -25.78 6.51 -3.18
N GLU A 51 -26.48 6.95 -2.12
CA GLU A 51 -25.91 7.12 -0.78
C GLU A 51 -25.31 5.81 -0.24
N ALA A 52 -26.03 4.70 -0.38
CA ALA A 52 -25.54 3.38 0.01
C ALA A 52 -24.29 3.01 -0.80
N GLY A 53 -24.26 3.32 -2.11
CA GLY A 53 -23.09 3.10 -2.96
C GLY A 53 -21.88 3.93 -2.53
N ARG A 54 -22.08 5.18 -2.09
CA ARG A 54 -20.99 6.02 -1.54
C ARG A 54 -20.37 5.41 -0.30
N LYS A 55 -21.22 5.02 0.65
CA LYS A 55 -20.74 4.35 1.88
C LYS A 55 -20.02 3.05 1.59
N ALA A 56 -20.55 2.23 0.68
CA ALA A 56 -19.90 0.99 0.26
C ALA A 56 -18.56 1.25 -0.43
N GLN A 57 -18.45 2.28 -1.27
CA GLN A 57 -17.23 2.66 -1.94
C GLN A 57 -16.15 3.14 -0.95
N GLN A 58 -16.56 3.95 0.04
CA GLN A 58 -15.68 4.41 1.10
C GLN A 58 -15.22 3.26 2.00
N GLN A 59 -16.15 2.39 2.41
CA GLN A 59 -15.82 1.22 3.23
C GLN A 59 -14.84 0.28 2.52
N ALA A 60 -15.02 0.05 1.22
CA ALA A 60 -14.11 -0.78 0.44
C ALA A 60 -12.66 -0.27 0.45
N LEU A 61 -12.45 1.06 0.47
CA LEU A 61 -11.10 1.61 0.63
C LEU A 61 -10.54 1.37 2.03
N LEU A 62 -11.34 1.59 3.06
CA LEU A 62 -10.93 1.32 4.45
C LEU A 62 -10.54 -0.15 4.63
N ASP A 63 -11.35 -1.07 4.09
CA ASP A 63 -11.05 -2.51 4.15
C ASP A 63 -9.74 -2.89 3.43
N ILE A 64 -9.40 -2.18 2.34
CA ILE A 64 -8.11 -2.35 1.65
C ILE A 64 -6.97 -1.85 2.54
N LEU A 65 -7.10 -0.65 3.12
CA LEU A 65 -6.07 -0.05 3.97
C LEU A 65 -5.82 -0.88 5.23
N ASP A 66 -6.87 -1.38 5.86
CA ASP A 66 -6.78 -2.26 7.04
C ASP A 66 -5.99 -3.54 6.71
N ARG A 67 -6.32 -4.21 5.60
CA ARG A 67 -5.59 -5.41 5.15
C ARG A 67 -4.13 -5.12 4.82
N LEU A 68 -3.82 -3.96 4.25
CA LEU A 68 -2.45 -3.55 3.99
C LEU A 68 -1.69 -3.30 5.29
N GLN A 69 -2.33 -2.67 6.27
CA GLN A 69 -1.76 -2.46 7.60
C GLN A 69 -1.49 -3.79 8.31
N GLU A 70 -2.44 -4.73 8.29
CA GLU A 70 -2.28 -6.09 8.84
C GLU A 70 -1.13 -6.85 8.17
N ALA A 71 -0.90 -6.62 6.87
CA ALA A 71 0.23 -7.16 6.12
C ALA A 71 1.54 -6.37 6.32
N ASN A 72 1.57 -5.43 7.28
CA ASN A 72 2.71 -4.58 7.60
C ASN A 72 3.14 -3.62 6.49
N PHE A 73 2.29 -3.25 5.55
CA PHE A 73 2.53 -2.10 4.68
C PHE A 73 2.38 -0.80 5.47
N ASN A 74 3.25 0.18 5.19
CA ASN A 74 3.28 1.46 5.90
C ASN A 74 3.17 2.67 4.97
N MET A 75 2.98 2.44 3.68
CA MET A 75 2.79 3.49 2.68
C MET A 75 1.91 2.99 1.53
N VAL A 76 1.03 3.88 1.05
CA VAL A 76 0.20 3.64 -0.13
C VAL A 76 0.41 4.77 -1.13
N PHE A 77 0.68 4.42 -2.38
CA PHE A 77 0.61 5.34 -3.50
C PHE A 77 -0.74 5.16 -4.20
N ILE A 78 -1.59 6.17 -4.15
CA ILE A 78 -2.88 6.12 -4.85
C ILE A 78 -2.79 6.85 -6.19
N GLN A 79 -3.35 6.24 -7.22
CA GLN A 79 -3.41 6.83 -8.56
C GLN A 79 -4.49 7.92 -8.59
N ALA A 80 -4.10 9.18 -8.37
CA ALA A 80 -5.03 10.31 -8.32
C ALA A 80 -5.41 10.85 -9.72
N ARG A 81 -4.58 10.65 -10.73
CA ARG A 81 -4.80 11.05 -12.12
C ARG A 81 -4.64 9.84 -13.03
N LEU A 82 -5.63 9.65 -13.93
CA LEU A 82 -5.70 8.50 -14.81
C LEU A 82 -5.29 8.90 -16.25
N ARG A 83 -6.22 8.90 -17.18
CA ARG A 83 -6.01 9.15 -18.62
C ARG A 83 -6.52 10.52 -19.06
N GLY A 84 -6.12 11.58 -18.37
CA GLY A 84 -6.67 12.92 -18.55
C GLY A 84 -7.96 13.13 -17.77
N ASP A 85 -8.22 12.29 -16.78
CA ASP A 85 -9.27 12.42 -15.77
C ASP A 85 -8.69 12.18 -14.36
N VAL A 86 -9.38 12.67 -13.34
CA VAL A 86 -8.89 12.75 -11.97
C VAL A 86 -9.90 12.17 -10.98
N MET A 87 -9.46 11.90 -9.75
CA MET A 87 -10.31 11.41 -8.66
C MET A 87 -10.77 12.52 -7.70
N TYR A 88 -10.50 13.79 -8.01
CA TYR A 88 -10.74 14.94 -7.14
C TYR A 88 -11.41 16.08 -7.91
N ARG A 89 -11.88 17.09 -7.18
CA ARG A 89 -12.45 18.30 -7.80
C ARG A 89 -11.35 19.09 -8.51
N SER A 90 -11.48 19.26 -9.82
CA SER A 90 -10.55 20.01 -10.65
C SER A 90 -11.29 20.97 -11.57
N ALA A 91 -10.70 22.13 -11.83
CA ALA A 91 -11.15 23.10 -12.82
C ALA A 91 -10.53 22.86 -14.22
N ILE A 92 -9.60 21.92 -14.33
CA ILE A 92 -8.83 21.69 -15.56
C ILE A 92 -9.21 20.35 -16.19
N GLU A 93 -9.27 19.30 -15.40
CA GLU A 93 -9.53 17.93 -15.86
C GLU A 93 -10.86 17.41 -15.29
N PRO A 94 -11.63 16.63 -16.06
CA PRO A 94 -12.89 16.09 -15.57
C PRO A 94 -12.65 15.00 -14.52
N VAL A 95 -13.59 14.85 -13.60
CA VAL A 95 -13.60 13.70 -12.68
C VAL A 95 -13.87 12.41 -13.46
N SER A 96 -13.12 11.36 -13.15
CA SER A 96 -13.28 10.06 -13.79
C SER A 96 -14.65 9.46 -13.51
N LYS A 97 -15.29 8.93 -14.56
CA LYS A 97 -16.55 8.18 -14.44
C LYS A 97 -16.46 6.92 -13.55
N THR A 98 -15.25 6.46 -13.28
CA THR A 98 -15.02 5.29 -12.41
C THR A 98 -15.61 5.51 -11.02
N PHE A 99 -15.64 6.76 -10.53
CA PHE A 99 -16.13 7.08 -9.17
C PHE A 99 -17.64 7.26 -9.09
N SER A 100 -18.25 7.99 -10.03
CA SER A 100 -19.68 8.34 -9.99
C SER A 100 -20.52 7.64 -11.06
N GLY A 101 -19.89 7.02 -12.05
CA GLY A 101 -20.55 6.51 -13.26
C GLY A 101 -20.70 7.55 -14.36
N LYS A 102 -20.42 8.84 -14.08
CA LYS A 102 -20.53 9.94 -15.03
C LYS A 102 -19.25 10.76 -15.09
N TYR A 103 -18.85 11.16 -16.30
CA TYR A 103 -17.70 12.01 -16.50
C TYR A 103 -17.92 13.41 -15.92
N GLY A 104 -16.91 13.93 -15.22
CA GLY A 104 -16.92 15.27 -14.66
C GLY A 104 -17.74 15.43 -13.38
N GLU A 105 -18.43 14.38 -12.91
CA GLU A 105 -19.22 14.41 -11.70
C GLU A 105 -18.54 13.67 -10.55
N LEU A 106 -18.48 14.28 -9.36
CA LEU A 106 -18.06 13.61 -8.13
C LEU A 106 -19.16 12.66 -7.65
N PRO A 107 -18.80 11.58 -6.93
CA PRO A 107 -19.76 10.61 -6.40
C PRO A 107 -20.56 11.13 -5.19
N GLY A 108 -20.58 12.45 -4.96
CA GLY A 108 -21.19 13.09 -3.79
C GLY A 108 -20.22 13.31 -2.62
N TYR A 109 -18.97 12.98 -2.81
CA TYR A 109 -17.82 13.34 -1.96
C TYR A 109 -16.59 13.51 -2.85
N ASP A 110 -15.51 14.10 -2.32
CA ASP A 110 -14.23 14.17 -3.03
C ASP A 110 -13.39 12.93 -2.65
N PRO A 111 -13.13 12.00 -3.61
CA PRO A 111 -12.40 10.77 -3.31
C PRO A 111 -10.98 11.00 -2.81
N LEU A 112 -10.26 12.01 -3.32
CA LEU A 112 -8.91 12.31 -2.87
C LEU A 112 -8.89 12.94 -1.47
N ALA A 113 -9.88 13.75 -1.14
CA ALA A 113 -9.99 14.32 0.21
C ALA A 113 -10.42 13.28 1.26
N PHE A 114 -11.00 12.16 0.83
CA PHE A 114 -11.36 11.05 1.70
C PHE A 114 -10.17 10.15 2.04
N VAL A 115 -9.21 9.98 1.13
CA VAL A 115 -7.98 9.18 1.33
C VAL A 115 -7.06 9.82 2.35
#